data_133b2c171bfd73fd794949b6a70839d4
#
_entry.id   133b2c171bfd73fd794949b6a70839d4
#
_cell.length_a   1.000
_cell.length_b   1.000
_cell.length_c   1.000
_cell.angle_alpha   90.00
_cell.angle_beta   90.00
_cell.angle_gamma   90.00
#
_symmetry.space_group_name_H-M   'P 1'
#
loop_
_entity.id
_entity.type
_entity.pdbx_description
1 polymer ?
#
loop_
_entity_poly.entity_id
_entity_poly.type
_entity_poly.pdbx_seq_one_letter_code
_entity_poly.pdbx_strand_id
1 'polypeptide(L)'
;VHLASHPRRRGPSGMQHPLSDTISSNEEAFILRALEKGLRVDGRRLLEVRPIHIEFGAVPGTCELRLGQTRLLATATAELVEPYQDRAAEGLLQFSVEFSPMASPVFEPGRPSEAAVELTRLLERAIRKSQAIDVEALCVVPNKRVWSVRCDITVMDHRGNLTDAAVLAALAALRHLRLPGTAVSGSGDEAEVRVLPTEEAEPQPLVFHHMPIAATLGFFRAAEGGGAPITVLDPGDREELVMTGSLVVVLNQHQELCALHKPGGMPVQAAHLLESMRDASAAVPHFREAVERALALEARALEARAAALARTG
;
A
#
# COMPACT_ATOMS: atom_id res chain seq x y z
N VAL A 1 -44.05 -20.29 27.38
CA VAL A 1 -43.63 -19.24 26.42
C VAL A 1 -42.10 -19.12 26.49
N HIS A 2 -41.40 -19.88 25.64
CA HIS A 2 -39.93 -19.83 25.53
C HIS A 2 -39.55 -18.76 24.55
N LEU A 3 -38.92 -17.68 25.02
CA LEU A 3 -38.18 -16.72 24.20
C LEU A 3 -36.84 -17.35 23.83
N ALA A 4 -36.71 -17.77 22.58
CA ALA A 4 -35.47 -18.25 22.02
C ALA A 4 -34.51 -17.04 21.81
N SER A 5 -33.44 -17.01 22.60
CA SER A 5 -32.31 -16.11 22.41
C SER A 5 -31.54 -16.46 21.11
N HIS A 6 -31.61 -15.61 20.10
CA HIS A 6 -30.78 -15.76 18.92
C HIS A 6 -29.32 -15.52 19.31
N PRO A 7 -28.38 -16.42 18.96
CA PRO A 7 -26.96 -16.18 19.14
C PRO A 7 -26.53 -15.09 18.17
N ARG A 8 -25.98 -14.01 18.69
CA ARG A 8 -25.27 -12.99 17.89
C ARG A 8 -24.16 -13.71 17.13
N ARG A 9 -24.29 -13.84 15.82
CA ARG A 9 -23.24 -14.31 14.93
C ARG A 9 -22.12 -13.26 14.95
N ARG A 10 -20.95 -13.65 15.47
CA ARG A 10 -19.70 -12.90 15.29
C ARG A 10 -19.45 -12.79 13.79
N GLY A 11 -19.32 -11.58 13.27
CA GLY A 11 -18.85 -11.34 11.92
C GLY A 11 -17.44 -11.90 11.73
N PRO A 12 -17.01 -12.13 10.48
CA PRO A 12 -15.71 -12.70 10.20
C PRO A 12 -14.59 -11.78 10.70
N SER A 13 -13.50 -12.38 11.17
CA SER A 13 -12.27 -11.72 11.59
C SER A 13 -11.50 -11.17 10.37
N GLY A 14 -12.00 -10.09 9.82
CA GLY A 14 -11.21 -9.18 8.99
C GLY A 14 -11.14 -7.88 9.76
N MET A 15 -10.00 -7.24 9.83
CA MET A 15 -9.67 -6.02 10.55
C MET A 15 -10.77 -5.57 11.53
N GLN A 16 -10.81 -6.17 12.72
CA GLN A 16 -11.70 -5.72 13.77
C GLN A 16 -11.12 -4.42 14.33
N HIS A 17 -11.72 -3.30 14.00
CA HIS A 17 -11.48 -2.06 14.72
C HIS A 17 -11.90 -2.25 16.17
N PRO A 18 -11.00 -2.03 17.13
CA PRO A 18 -11.35 -2.17 18.53
C PRO A 18 -12.27 -1.04 18.98
N LEU A 19 -13.34 -1.42 19.58
CA LEU A 19 -14.20 -0.87 20.63
C LEU A 19 -14.66 0.60 20.65
N SER A 20 -14.02 1.56 19.96
CA SER A 20 -14.45 2.96 19.96
C SER A 20 -15.35 3.36 18.78
N ASP A 21 -15.37 2.58 17.71
CA ASP A 21 -16.19 2.82 16.53
C ASP A 21 -17.30 1.79 16.37
N THR A 22 -18.18 1.71 17.36
CA THR A 22 -19.42 0.99 17.20
C THR A 22 -20.39 1.81 16.35
N ILE A 23 -20.70 1.29 15.17
CA ILE A 23 -21.75 1.87 14.33
C ILE A 23 -23.13 1.58 14.94
N SER A 24 -24.04 2.55 14.94
CA SER A 24 -25.40 2.32 15.40
C SER A 24 -26.18 1.54 14.32
N SER A 25 -27.18 0.74 14.75
CA SER A 25 -28.03 0.00 13.81
C SER A 25 -28.79 0.90 12.83
N ASN A 26 -29.08 2.14 13.22
CA ASN A 26 -29.72 3.11 12.34
C ASN A 26 -28.74 3.64 11.28
N GLU A 27 -27.49 3.87 11.65
CA GLU A 27 -26.44 4.30 10.73
C GLU A 27 -26.09 3.18 9.74
N GLU A 28 -25.97 1.94 10.21
CA GLU A 28 -25.79 0.77 9.37
C GLU A 28 -26.91 0.63 8.34
N ALA A 29 -28.17 0.69 8.80
CA ALA A 29 -29.34 0.64 7.91
C ALA A 29 -29.39 1.81 6.92
N PHE A 30 -28.93 3.00 7.32
CA PHE A 30 -28.86 4.16 6.45
C PHE A 30 -27.83 3.95 5.33
N ILE A 31 -26.60 3.51 5.70
CA ILE A 31 -25.52 3.25 4.74
C ILE A 31 -25.96 2.18 3.72
N LEU A 32 -26.51 1.05 4.18
CA LEU A 32 -26.97 -0.02 3.29
C LEU A 32 -28.06 0.47 2.31
N ARG A 33 -29.05 1.24 2.77
CA ARG A 33 -30.08 1.81 1.91
C ARG A 33 -29.55 2.84 0.92
N ALA A 34 -28.53 3.61 1.30
CA ALA A 34 -27.87 4.54 0.39
C ALA A 34 -27.13 3.79 -0.72
N LEU A 35 -26.35 2.75 -0.36
CA LEU A 35 -25.64 1.91 -1.30
C LEU A 35 -26.58 1.16 -2.27
N GLU A 36 -27.75 0.70 -1.83
CA GLU A 36 -28.79 0.10 -2.69
C GLU A 36 -29.30 1.07 -3.76
N LYS A 37 -29.27 2.36 -3.46
CA LYS A 37 -29.63 3.43 -4.41
C LYS A 37 -28.45 3.90 -5.27
N GLY A 38 -27.30 3.26 -5.15
CA GLY A 38 -26.08 3.63 -5.86
C GLY A 38 -25.40 4.90 -5.34
N LEU A 39 -25.72 5.32 -4.11
CA LEU A 39 -25.19 6.52 -3.48
C LEU A 39 -24.32 6.15 -2.27
N ARG A 40 -23.25 6.87 -2.07
CA ARG A 40 -22.37 6.76 -0.90
C ARG A 40 -22.58 7.94 0.04
N VAL A 41 -22.23 7.77 1.31
CA VAL A 41 -22.42 8.81 2.33
C VAL A 41 -21.60 10.07 2.02
N ASP A 42 -20.45 9.91 1.38
CA ASP A 42 -19.55 10.99 0.97
C ASP A 42 -19.90 11.60 -0.42
N GLY A 43 -20.96 11.12 -1.06
CA GLY A 43 -21.45 11.61 -2.37
C GLY A 43 -20.78 11.01 -3.59
N ARG A 44 -19.79 10.11 -3.42
CA ARG A 44 -19.16 9.37 -4.52
C ARG A 44 -20.09 8.32 -5.12
N ARG A 45 -19.80 7.91 -6.35
CA ARG A 45 -20.39 6.69 -6.95
C ARG A 45 -19.75 5.44 -6.35
N LEU A 46 -20.38 4.27 -6.54
CA LEU A 46 -19.92 3.01 -5.95
C LEU A 46 -18.48 2.65 -6.35
N LEU A 47 -18.09 2.89 -7.59
CA LEU A 47 -16.76 2.57 -8.14
C LEU A 47 -15.85 3.80 -8.27
N GLU A 48 -16.16 4.88 -7.56
CA GLU A 48 -15.36 6.10 -7.58
C GLU A 48 -14.34 6.10 -6.42
N VAL A 49 -13.09 6.46 -6.74
CA VAL A 49 -11.95 6.52 -5.82
C VAL A 49 -11.84 7.93 -5.22
N ARG A 50 -11.37 8.02 -3.99
CA ARG A 50 -11.02 9.30 -3.34
C ARG A 50 -9.85 9.99 -4.05
N PRO A 51 -9.73 11.32 -3.94
CA PRO A 51 -8.59 12.06 -4.48
C PRO A 51 -7.29 11.60 -3.81
N ILE A 52 -6.24 11.50 -4.63
CA ILE A 52 -4.92 11.06 -4.21
C ILE A 52 -3.96 12.24 -4.30
N HIS A 53 -3.27 12.51 -3.21
CA HIS A 53 -2.22 13.50 -3.13
C HIS A 53 -0.94 12.83 -2.61
N ILE A 54 0.18 13.07 -3.29
CA ILE A 54 1.49 12.53 -2.92
C ILE A 54 2.45 13.70 -2.88
N GLU A 55 3.12 13.88 -1.74
CA GLU A 55 4.14 14.89 -1.51
C GLU A 55 5.45 14.20 -1.12
N PHE A 56 6.55 14.56 -1.77
CA PHE A 56 7.86 13.98 -1.47
C PHE A 56 8.60 14.85 -0.46
N GLY A 57 9.31 14.18 0.45
CA GLY A 57 10.17 14.85 1.42
C GLY A 57 11.50 15.32 0.83
N ALA A 58 12.24 16.13 1.58
CA ALA A 58 13.57 16.59 1.19
C ALA A 58 14.60 15.44 1.07
N VAL A 59 14.37 14.34 1.79
CA VAL A 59 15.22 13.15 1.76
C VAL A 59 14.68 12.19 0.70
N PRO A 60 15.50 11.74 -0.27
CA PRO A 60 15.08 10.72 -1.22
C PRO A 60 14.55 9.47 -0.52
N GLY A 61 13.45 8.92 -1.01
CA GLY A 61 12.81 7.76 -0.40
C GLY A 61 11.70 8.11 0.60
N THR A 62 11.47 9.39 0.93
CA THR A 62 10.39 9.79 1.84
C THR A 62 9.24 10.39 1.07
N CYS A 63 8.02 9.92 1.35
CA CYS A 63 6.81 10.52 0.80
C CYS A 63 5.66 10.48 1.81
N GLU A 64 4.82 11.50 1.74
CA GLU A 64 3.52 11.54 2.39
C GLU A 64 2.43 11.27 1.34
N LEU A 65 1.57 10.32 1.62
CA LEU A 65 0.43 9.98 0.78
C LEU A 65 -0.87 10.29 1.51
N ARG A 66 -1.79 10.93 0.80
CA ARG A 66 -3.15 11.17 1.26
C ARG A 66 -4.14 10.57 0.26
N LEU A 67 -4.94 9.61 0.72
CA LEU A 67 -6.08 9.05 0.00
C LEU A 67 -7.36 9.58 0.66
N GLY A 68 -7.91 10.66 0.09
CA GLY A 68 -8.93 11.45 0.77
C GLY A 68 -8.42 12.02 2.09
N GLN A 69 -8.96 11.51 3.21
CA GLN A 69 -8.52 11.87 4.56
C GLN A 69 -7.57 10.84 5.20
N THR A 70 -7.39 9.66 4.60
CA THR A 70 -6.40 8.68 5.05
C THR A 70 -5.01 9.19 4.72
N ARG A 71 -4.11 9.22 5.71
CA ARG A 71 -2.79 9.84 5.60
C ARG A 71 -1.71 8.88 6.08
N LEU A 72 -0.71 8.64 5.23
CA LEU A 72 0.42 7.78 5.51
C LEU A 72 1.74 8.48 5.19
N LEU A 73 2.75 8.20 6.01
CA LEU A 73 4.14 8.56 5.75
C LEU A 73 4.90 7.27 5.39
N ALA A 74 5.53 7.24 4.24
CA ALA A 74 6.39 6.14 3.83
C ALA A 74 7.84 6.62 3.72
N THR A 75 8.76 5.84 4.26
CA THR A 75 10.20 6.12 4.23
C THR A 75 10.93 4.87 3.75
N ALA A 76 11.56 4.96 2.59
CA ALA A 76 12.42 3.92 2.06
C ALA A 76 13.88 4.28 2.33
N THR A 77 14.62 3.37 2.95
CA THR A 77 16.05 3.51 3.26
C THR A 77 16.83 2.34 2.67
N ALA A 78 18.10 2.55 2.39
CA ALA A 78 18.96 1.52 1.85
C ALA A 78 20.29 1.44 2.63
N GLU A 79 20.72 0.24 2.97
CA GLU A 79 21.94 -0.04 3.71
C GLU A 79 22.70 -1.18 3.03
N LEU A 80 24.04 -1.14 3.09
CA LEU A 80 24.88 -2.24 2.62
C LEU A 80 25.03 -3.29 3.72
N VAL A 81 24.57 -4.51 3.43
CA VAL A 81 24.62 -5.65 4.35
C VAL A 81 25.26 -6.87 3.70
N GLU A 82 25.56 -7.87 4.51
CA GLU A 82 25.93 -9.19 4.01
C GLU A 82 24.69 -9.95 3.53
N PRO A 83 24.74 -10.59 2.35
CA PRO A 83 23.61 -11.36 1.84
C PRO A 83 23.39 -12.64 2.66
N TYR A 84 22.20 -13.21 2.57
CA TYR A 84 21.95 -14.55 3.10
C TYR A 84 22.73 -15.59 2.29
N GLN A 85 23.23 -16.64 2.98
CA GLN A 85 24.05 -17.69 2.35
C GLN A 85 23.33 -18.47 1.24
N ASP A 86 22.01 -18.59 1.33
CA ASP A 86 21.15 -19.25 0.33
C ASP A 86 20.84 -18.37 -0.88
N ARG A 87 21.06 -17.04 -0.78
CA ARG A 87 20.77 -16.03 -1.82
C ARG A 87 21.88 -15.00 -1.93
N ALA A 88 23.03 -15.48 -2.25
CA ALA A 88 24.27 -14.70 -2.24
C ALA A 88 24.33 -13.54 -3.25
N ALA A 89 23.50 -13.58 -4.29
CA ALA A 89 23.46 -12.58 -5.37
C ALA A 89 22.16 -11.77 -5.40
N GLU A 90 21.33 -11.86 -4.35
CA GLU A 90 20.09 -11.10 -4.24
C GLU A 90 20.18 -10.08 -3.12
N GLY A 91 19.71 -8.85 -3.37
CA GLY A 91 19.50 -7.85 -2.34
C GLY A 91 18.29 -8.16 -1.46
N LEU A 92 18.19 -7.42 -0.37
CA LEU A 92 17.09 -7.57 0.59
C LEU A 92 16.05 -6.48 0.40
N LEU A 93 14.77 -6.87 0.42
CA LEU A 93 13.65 -5.95 0.42
C LEU A 93 12.74 -6.28 1.59
N GLN A 94 12.56 -5.31 2.49
CA GLN A 94 11.81 -5.47 3.73
C GLN A 94 10.74 -4.38 3.85
N PHE A 95 9.59 -4.75 4.40
CA PHE A 95 8.49 -3.83 4.68
C PHE A 95 8.14 -3.86 6.16
N SER A 96 7.85 -2.70 6.71
CA SER A 96 7.32 -2.55 8.06
C SER A 96 6.16 -1.57 8.05
N VAL A 97 5.09 -1.89 8.75
CA VAL A 97 3.94 -1.00 8.91
C VAL A 97 3.70 -0.75 10.38
N GLU A 98 3.62 0.51 10.73
CA GLU A 98 3.33 0.97 12.07
C GLU A 98 2.06 1.82 12.10
N PHE A 99 1.15 1.48 13.02
CA PHE A 99 -0.04 2.29 13.27
C PHE A 99 0.28 3.28 14.39
N SER A 100 0.39 4.56 14.03
CA SER A 100 0.63 5.60 15.00
C SER A 100 -0.60 5.81 15.91
N PRO A 101 -0.41 6.02 17.22
CA PRO A 101 -1.50 6.43 18.11
C PRO A 101 -2.18 7.74 17.69
N MET A 102 -1.54 8.53 16.83
CA MET A 102 -2.13 9.74 16.24
C MET A 102 -3.26 9.41 15.26
N ALA A 103 -3.16 8.26 14.57
CA ALA A 103 -4.14 7.87 13.55
C ALA A 103 -5.48 7.43 14.14
N SER A 104 -5.44 6.80 15.30
CA SER A 104 -6.63 6.41 16.08
C SER A 104 -6.24 6.16 17.53
N PRO A 105 -7.07 6.57 18.52
CA PRO A 105 -6.82 6.30 19.94
C PRO A 105 -6.81 4.80 20.27
N VAL A 106 -7.22 3.98 19.35
CA VAL A 106 -7.26 2.53 19.45
C VAL A 106 -5.90 1.88 19.21
N PHE A 107 -4.99 2.56 18.50
CA PHE A 107 -3.68 2.02 18.18
C PHE A 107 -2.72 2.21 19.36
N GLU A 108 -2.39 1.09 20.00
CA GLU A 108 -1.46 1.06 21.12
C GLU A 108 0.00 1.10 20.62
N PRO A 109 0.86 1.93 21.22
CA PRO A 109 2.28 1.96 20.88
C PRO A 109 2.99 0.69 21.34
N GLY A 110 3.98 0.25 20.60
CA GLY A 110 4.99 -0.74 21.02
C GLY A 110 4.77 -2.17 20.54
N ARG A 111 3.52 -2.65 20.32
CA ARG A 111 3.28 -3.97 19.77
C ARG A 111 2.58 -3.85 18.41
N PRO A 112 3.12 -4.48 17.35
CA PRO A 112 2.43 -4.52 16.07
C PRO A 112 1.03 -5.12 16.21
N SER A 113 0.00 -4.40 15.75
CA SER A 113 -1.36 -4.92 15.71
C SER A 113 -1.46 -6.04 14.66
N GLU A 114 -2.45 -6.91 14.81
CA GLU A 114 -2.71 -7.97 13.82
C GLU A 114 -2.94 -7.38 12.42
N ALA A 115 -3.63 -6.25 12.33
CA ALA A 115 -3.85 -5.53 11.09
C ALA A 115 -2.55 -4.98 10.46
N ALA A 116 -1.60 -4.49 11.26
CA ALA A 116 -0.30 -4.04 10.77
C ALA A 116 0.51 -5.21 10.18
N VAL A 117 0.48 -6.37 10.85
CA VAL A 117 1.14 -7.58 10.35
C VAL A 117 0.50 -8.09 9.05
N GLU A 118 -0.84 -8.06 8.96
CA GLU A 118 -1.56 -8.45 7.74
C GLU A 118 -1.22 -7.52 6.57
N LEU A 119 -1.20 -6.21 6.81
CA LEU A 119 -0.85 -5.21 5.80
C LEU A 119 0.61 -5.36 5.35
N THR A 120 1.54 -5.61 6.28
CA THR A 120 2.95 -5.89 5.96
C THR A 120 3.08 -7.12 5.05
N ARG A 121 2.38 -8.21 5.36
CA ARG A 121 2.38 -9.44 4.54
C ARG A 121 1.78 -9.20 3.15
N LEU A 122 0.78 -8.32 3.06
CA LEU A 122 0.19 -7.96 1.77
C LEU A 122 1.18 -7.15 0.92
N LEU A 123 1.89 -6.19 1.49
CA LEU A 123 2.97 -5.44 0.82
C LEU A 123 4.08 -6.36 0.32
N GLU A 124 4.53 -7.30 1.16
CA GLU A 124 5.51 -8.31 0.76
C GLU A 124 5.02 -9.16 -0.42
N ARG A 125 3.75 -9.54 -0.42
CA ARG A 125 3.14 -10.31 -1.50
C ARG A 125 3.00 -9.47 -2.77
N ALA A 126 2.54 -8.22 -2.62
CA ALA A 126 2.27 -7.33 -3.73
C ALA A 126 3.56 -6.85 -4.43
N ILE A 127 4.64 -6.58 -3.70
CA ILE A 127 5.85 -5.96 -4.24
C ILE A 127 7.01 -6.98 -4.36
N ARG A 128 7.36 -7.66 -3.24
CA ARG A 128 8.51 -8.56 -3.25
C ARG A 128 8.23 -9.87 -3.98
N LYS A 129 7.11 -10.56 -3.66
CA LYS A 129 6.79 -11.87 -4.25
C LYS A 129 6.34 -11.77 -5.70
N SER A 130 5.81 -10.64 -6.13
CA SER A 130 5.49 -10.38 -7.54
C SER A 130 6.73 -10.03 -8.36
N GLN A 131 7.91 -9.89 -7.73
CA GLN A 131 9.15 -9.46 -8.38
C GLN A 131 9.01 -8.08 -9.05
N ALA A 132 8.30 -7.16 -8.40
CA ALA A 132 8.12 -5.80 -8.91
C ALA A 132 9.44 -5.02 -9.02
N ILE A 133 10.40 -5.32 -8.12
CA ILE A 133 11.72 -4.70 -8.07
C ILE A 133 12.77 -5.77 -8.40
N ASP A 134 13.74 -5.39 -9.21
CA ASP A 134 14.89 -6.23 -9.52
C ASP A 134 15.82 -6.32 -8.28
N VAL A 135 15.71 -7.45 -7.58
CA VAL A 135 16.54 -7.70 -6.39
C VAL A 135 17.96 -8.14 -6.73
N GLU A 136 18.19 -8.62 -7.97
CA GLU A 136 19.55 -8.96 -8.44
C GLU A 136 20.35 -7.68 -8.71
N ALA A 137 19.70 -6.63 -9.24
CA ALA A 137 20.33 -5.31 -9.41
C ALA A 137 20.76 -4.64 -8.10
N LEU A 138 20.28 -5.12 -6.95
CA LEU A 138 20.72 -4.68 -5.62
C LEU A 138 22.01 -5.37 -5.15
N CYS A 139 22.54 -6.33 -5.90
CA CYS A 139 23.80 -7.00 -5.57
C CYS A 139 24.98 -6.14 -6.03
N VAL A 140 25.88 -5.81 -5.09
CA VAL A 140 27.12 -5.08 -5.40
C VAL A 140 28.27 -6.06 -5.59
N VAL A 141 28.46 -6.97 -4.62
CA VAL A 141 29.45 -8.06 -4.69
C VAL A 141 28.81 -9.33 -4.16
N PRO A 142 28.64 -10.36 -5.02
CA PRO A 142 28.03 -11.62 -4.59
C PRO A 142 28.75 -12.22 -3.38
N ASN A 143 28.00 -12.80 -2.46
CA ASN A 143 28.46 -13.36 -1.18
C ASN A 143 29.01 -12.36 -0.17
N LYS A 144 29.14 -11.06 -0.48
CA LYS A 144 29.78 -10.09 0.41
C LYS A 144 28.91 -8.90 0.75
N ARG A 145 28.47 -8.18 -0.26
CA ARG A 145 27.73 -6.92 -0.05
C ARG A 145 26.57 -6.79 -1.03
N VAL A 146 25.40 -6.62 -0.47
CA VAL A 146 24.16 -6.33 -1.20
C VAL A 146 23.44 -5.15 -0.54
N TRP A 147 22.63 -4.45 -1.31
CA TRP A 147 21.73 -3.45 -0.77
C TRP A 147 20.57 -4.12 -0.05
N SER A 148 20.32 -3.70 1.17
CA SER A 148 19.08 -3.96 1.93
C SER A 148 18.22 -2.72 1.87
N VAL A 149 17.12 -2.81 1.15
CA VAL A 149 16.12 -1.74 1.05
C VAL A 149 15.01 -2.03 2.04
N ARG A 150 14.76 -1.10 2.94
CA ARG A 150 13.69 -1.17 3.93
C ARG A 150 12.70 -0.05 3.68
N CYS A 151 11.43 -0.39 3.60
CA CYS A 151 10.33 0.55 3.46
C CYS A 151 9.45 0.52 4.71
N ASP A 152 9.52 1.59 5.49
CA ASP A 152 8.73 1.78 6.70
C ASP A 152 7.54 2.69 6.39
N ILE A 153 6.34 2.24 6.75
CA ILE A 153 5.09 2.96 6.52
C ILE A 153 4.44 3.25 7.86
N THR A 154 4.26 4.52 8.16
CA THR A 154 3.59 4.99 9.37
C THR A 154 2.22 5.55 9.02
N VAL A 155 1.17 4.98 9.61
CA VAL A 155 -0.20 5.48 9.46
C VAL A 155 -0.39 6.70 10.37
N MET A 156 -0.69 7.86 9.78
CA MET A 156 -0.85 9.13 10.47
C MET A 156 -2.32 9.48 10.73
N ASP A 157 -3.21 9.12 9.80
CA ASP A 157 -4.66 9.25 9.93
C ASP A 157 -5.35 8.09 9.22
N HIS A 158 -6.39 7.53 9.84
CA HIS A 158 -7.12 6.38 9.33
C HIS A 158 -8.59 6.73 9.07
N ARG A 159 -8.94 6.75 7.78
CA ARG A 159 -10.29 6.98 7.27
C ARG A 159 -10.72 5.95 6.24
N GLY A 160 -10.33 4.70 6.49
CA GLY A 160 -10.59 3.56 5.62
C GLY A 160 -9.55 3.35 4.52
N ASN A 161 -9.56 2.16 3.96
CA ASN A 161 -8.73 1.68 2.85
C ASN A 161 -7.22 1.91 3.02
N LEU A 162 -6.69 1.46 4.16
CA LEU A 162 -5.25 1.51 4.42
C LEU A 162 -4.45 0.67 3.42
N THR A 163 -5.05 -0.36 2.85
CA THR A 163 -4.40 -1.29 1.93
C THR A 163 -3.92 -0.60 0.66
N ASP A 164 -4.83 0.06 -0.05
CA ASP A 164 -4.48 0.75 -1.30
C ASP A 164 -3.54 1.91 -1.02
N ALA A 165 -3.80 2.67 0.05
CA ALA A 165 -2.97 3.77 0.47
C ALA A 165 -1.54 3.31 0.81
N ALA A 166 -1.36 2.19 1.54
CA ALA A 166 -0.04 1.67 1.90
C ALA A 166 0.76 1.16 0.68
N VAL A 167 0.10 0.46 -0.25
CA VAL A 167 0.76 -0.01 -1.48
C VAL A 167 1.21 1.18 -2.33
N LEU A 168 0.37 2.20 -2.49
CA LEU A 168 0.72 3.41 -3.24
C LEU A 168 1.84 4.20 -2.58
N ALA A 169 1.81 4.35 -1.24
CA ALA A 169 2.85 5.04 -0.48
C ALA A 169 4.19 4.32 -0.59
N ALA A 170 4.19 2.98 -0.46
CA ALA A 170 5.39 2.17 -0.64
C ALA A 170 5.98 2.33 -2.04
N LEU A 171 5.15 2.25 -3.09
CA LEU A 171 5.59 2.43 -4.46
C LEU A 171 6.16 3.83 -4.72
N ALA A 172 5.50 4.87 -4.22
CA ALA A 172 5.97 6.24 -4.35
C ALA A 172 7.33 6.44 -3.66
N ALA A 173 7.48 5.96 -2.41
CA ALA A 173 8.73 6.04 -1.66
C ALA A 173 9.87 5.28 -2.34
N LEU A 174 9.63 4.05 -2.78
CA LEU A 174 10.62 3.22 -3.47
C LEU A 174 11.03 3.80 -4.84
N ARG A 175 10.09 4.37 -5.59
CA ARG A 175 10.38 5.06 -6.85
C ARG A 175 11.16 6.37 -6.65
N HIS A 176 10.96 7.02 -5.52
CA HIS A 176 11.69 8.24 -5.14
C HIS A 176 13.06 7.94 -4.55
N LEU A 177 13.29 6.74 -3.99
CA LEU A 177 14.57 6.34 -3.42
C LEU A 177 15.69 6.39 -4.46
N ARG A 178 16.87 6.83 -4.02
CA ARG A 178 18.11 6.84 -4.81
C ARG A 178 19.18 6.12 -4.05
N LEU A 179 19.77 5.10 -4.66
CA LEU A 179 20.91 4.36 -4.12
C LEU A 179 22.19 5.13 -4.39
N PRO A 180 23.04 5.38 -3.40
CA PRO A 180 24.32 5.99 -3.64
C PRO A 180 25.22 5.09 -4.51
N GLY A 181 26.10 5.70 -5.29
CA GLY A 181 27.07 4.96 -6.08
C GLY A 181 28.03 4.16 -5.20
N THR A 182 28.54 3.06 -5.72
CA THR A 182 29.50 2.21 -5.02
C THR A 182 30.76 1.97 -5.84
N ALA A 183 31.93 2.01 -5.20
CA ALA A 183 33.19 1.60 -5.81
C ALA A 183 33.63 0.27 -5.16
N VAL A 184 34.03 -0.66 -6.01
CA VAL A 184 34.56 -1.97 -5.57
C VAL A 184 36.06 -1.98 -5.84
N SER A 185 36.87 -2.17 -4.80
CA SER A 185 38.33 -2.33 -4.88
C SER A 185 38.70 -3.75 -4.48
N GLY A 186 39.63 -4.35 -5.20
CA GLY A 186 40.02 -5.76 -5.01
C GLY A 186 39.13 -6.74 -5.80
N SER A 187 39.43 -8.02 -5.70
CA SER A 187 38.71 -9.09 -6.37
C SER A 187 38.52 -10.31 -5.44
N GLY A 188 37.46 -11.07 -5.65
CA GLY A 188 37.14 -12.27 -4.85
C GLY A 188 36.96 -11.94 -3.38
N ASP A 189 37.67 -12.69 -2.52
CA ASP A 189 37.53 -12.57 -1.06
C ASP A 189 38.16 -11.31 -0.44
N GLU A 190 38.94 -10.54 -1.18
CA GLU A 190 39.50 -9.27 -0.75
C GLU A 190 38.73 -8.03 -1.28
N ALA A 191 37.61 -8.24 -1.96
CA ALA A 191 36.81 -7.13 -2.48
C ALA A 191 36.27 -6.27 -1.33
N GLU A 192 36.63 -5.00 -1.32
CA GLU A 192 36.13 -3.97 -0.42
C GLU A 192 35.15 -3.04 -1.17
N VAL A 193 33.97 -2.81 -0.57
CA VAL A 193 32.93 -1.95 -1.14
C VAL A 193 32.90 -0.63 -0.38
N ARG A 194 33.14 0.47 -1.09
CA ARG A 194 33.02 1.82 -0.57
C ARG A 194 31.80 2.50 -1.18
N VAL A 195 31.00 3.14 -0.34
CA VAL A 195 29.92 4.03 -0.78
C VAL A 195 30.54 5.36 -1.22
N LEU A 196 30.21 5.79 -2.42
CA LEU A 196 30.70 7.06 -2.97
C LEU A 196 29.77 8.21 -2.53
N PRO A 197 30.33 9.36 -2.20
CA PRO A 197 29.54 10.58 -1.98
C PRO A 197 28.89 11.03 -3.30
N THR A 198 27.81 11.80 -3.19
CA THR A 198 27.03 12.30 -4.35
C THR A 198 27.88 13.14 -5.32
N GLU A 199 29.00 13.70 -4.86
CA GLU A 199 29.94 14.48 -5.66
C GLU A 199 30.77 13.59 -6.61
N GLU A 200 31.04 12.35 -6.24
CA GLU A 200 31.84 11.38 -7.01
C GLU A 200 30.99 10.51 -7.94
N ALA A 201 29.76 10.20 -7.55
CA ALA A 201 28.86 9.38 -8.35
C ALA A 201 27.40 9.79 -8.16
N GLU A 202 26.66 9.87 -9.28
CA GLU A 202 25.23 10.17 -9.26
C GLU A 202 24.44 9.01 -8.64
N PRO A 203 23.54 9.29 -7.67
CA PRO A 203 22.71 8.28 -7.07
C PRO A 203 21.74 7.64 -8.07
N GLN A 204 21.64 6.32 -8.06
CA GLN A 204 20.87 5.54 -9.02
C GLN A 204 19.47 5.23 -8.49
N PRO A 205 18.41 5.27 -9.33
CA PRO A 205 17.08 4.83 -8.97
C PRO A 205 17.02 3.30 -8.83
N LEU A 206 16.03 2.80 -8.07
CA LEU A 206 15.71 1.37 -8.07
C LEU A 206 15.18 0.93 -9.45
N VAL A 207 15.57 -0.27 -9.87
CA VAL A 207 15.09 -0.90 -11.11
C VAL A 207 13.77 -1.60 -10.83
N PHE A 208 12.71 -1.20 -11.53
CA PHE A 208 11.40 -1.80 -11.46
C PHE A 208 11.08 -2.59 -12.73
N HIS A 209 10.63 -3.81 -12.57
CA HIS A 209 10.07 -4.62 -13.67
C HIS A 209 8.64 -4.21 -13.97
N HIS A 210 7.84 -3.96 -12.93
CA HIS A 210 6.44 -3.53 -13.05
C HIS A 210 5.99 -2.76 -11.79
N MET A 211 4.84 -2.08 -11.89
CA MET A 211 4.21 -1.36 -10.77
C MET A 211 2.95 -2.09 -10.30
N PRO A 212 3.00 -2.84 -9.19
CA PRO A 212 1.84 -3.49 -8.62
C PRO A 212 0.97 -2.46 -7.88
N ILE A 213 -0.28 -2.31 -8.30
CA ILE A 213 -1.23 -1.36 -7.72
C ILE A 213 -2.38 -2.15 -7.12
N ALA A 214 -2.68 -1.88 -5.85
CA ALA A 214 -3.81 -2.47 -5.15
C ALA A 214 -5.08 -1.67 -5.42
N ALA A 215 -6.20 -2.39 -5.56
CA ALA A 215 -7.54 -1.86 -5.59
C ALA A 215 -8.43 -2.70 -4.67
N THR A 216 -8.95 -2.08 -3.64
CA THR A 216 -9.76 -2.74 -2.60
C THR A 216 -11.24 -2.53 -2.86
N LEU A 217 -11.97 -3.64 -2.88
CA LEU A 217 -13.41 -3.70 -3.08
C LEU A 217 -14.08 -4.20 -1.79
N GLY A 218 -15.06 -3.46 -1.29
CA GLY A 218 -15.93 -3.86 -0.19
C GLY A 218 -17.23 -4.48 -0.72
N PHE A 219 -17.66 -5.58 -0.11
CA PHE A 219 -18.93 -6.25 -0.41
C PHE A 219 -19.96 -5.99 0.67
N PHE A 220 -21.15 -5.59 0.22
CA PHE A 220 -22.28 -5.30 1.10
C PHE A 220 -23.46 -6.19 0.75
N ARG A 221 -24.18 -6.64 1.75
CA ARG A 221 -25.41 -7.41 1.55
C ARG A 221 -26.58 -6.45 1.38
N ALA A 222 -27.39 -6.65 0.35
CA ALA A 222 -28.64 -5.93 0.21
C ALA A 222 -29.55 -6.18 1.42
N ALA A 223 -30.24 -5.15 1.90
CA ALA A 223 -31.12 -5.23 3.09
C ALA A 223 -32.30 -6.19 2.87
N GLU A 224 -32.83 -6.22 1.65
CA GLU A 224 -33.91 -7.16 1.27
C GLU A 224 -33.28 -8.47 0.73
N GLY A 225 -33.03 -9.41 1.62
CA GLY A 225 -32.27 -10.63 1.42
C GLY A 225 -32.56 -11.41 0.14
N GLY A 226 -31.61 -11.44 -0.79
CA GLY A 226 -31.60 -12.32 -1.95
C GLY A 226 -30.95 -11.76 -3.22
N GLY A 227 -30.56 -10.48 -3.24
CA GLY A 227 -29.87 -9.87 -4.38
C GLY A 227 -28.37 -10.19 -4.44
N ALA A 228 -27.73 -9.87 -5.59
CA ALA A 228 -26.29 -9.87 -5.71
C ALA A 228 -25.67 -8.89 -4.70
N PRO A 229 -24.47 -9.18 -4.16
CA PRO A 229 -23.81 -8.26 -3.25
C PRO A 229 -23.49 -6.94 -3.97
N ILE A 230 -23.65 -5.83 -3.25
CA ILE A 230 -23.27 -4.51 -3.75
C ILE A 230 -21.75 -4.40 -3.60
N THR A 231 -21.05 -4.03 -4.66
CA THR A 231 -19.60 -3.85 -4.68
C THR A 231 -19.27 -2.37 -4.63
N VAL A 232 -18.38 -1.98 -3.73
CA VAL A 232 -17.90 -0.61 -3.55
C VAL A 232 -16.39 -0.60 -3.66
N LEU A 233 -15.84 0.26 -4.50
CA LEU A 233 -14.40 0.49 -4.63
C LEU A 233 -13.95 1.55 -3.62
N ASP A 234 -12.76 1.38 -3.04
CA ASP A 234 -12.17 2.31 -2.07
C ASP A 234 -13.14 2.62 -0.91
N PRO A 235 -13.46 1.61 -0.07
CA PRO A 235 -14.39 1.80 1.05
C PRO A 235 -13.85 2.80 2.07
N GLY A 236 -14.73 3.65 2.60
CA GLY A 236 -14.41 4.55 3.71
C GLY A 236 -14.49 3.84 5.06
N ASP A 237 -14.04 4.51 6.13
CA ASP A 237 -14.01 3.97 7.49
C ASP A 237 -15.40 3.48 7.96
N ARG A 238 -16.45 4.24 7.70
CA ARG A 238 -17.84 3.86 8.05
C ARG A 238 -18.35 2.70 7.22
N GLU A 239 -17.94 2.63 5.96
CA GLU A 239 -18.30 1.53 5.06
C GLU A 239 -17.58 0.24 5.44
N GLU A 240 -16.31 0.32 5.87
CA GLU A 240 -15.55 -0.83 6.38
C GLU A 240 -16.20 -1.50 7.60
N LEU A 241 -16.86 -0.72 8.47
CA LEU A 241 -17.60 -1.24 9.62
C LEU A 241 -18.88 -2.01 9.24
N VAL A 242 -19.48 -1.71 8.09
CA VAL A 242 -20.74 -2.30 7.62
C VAL A 242 -20.49 -3.41 6.60
N MET A 243 -19.36 -3.41 5.91
CA MET A 243 -19.06 -4.39 4.86
C MET A 243 -19.06 -5.82 5.39
N THR A 244 -19.60 -6.75 4.60
CA THR A 244 -19.66 -8.17 4.93
C THR A 244 -18.43 -8.95 4.47
N GLY A 245 -17.56 -8.34 3.71
CA GLY A 245 -16.29 -8.87 3.24
C GLY A 245 -15.58 -7.91 2.32
N SER A 246 -14.30 -8.15 2.07
CA SER A 246 -13.49 -7.35 1.15
C SER A 246 -12.71 -8.25 0.20
N LEU A 247 -12.28 -7.64 -0.90
CA LEU A 247 -11.40 -8.24 -1.90
C LEU A 247 -10.36 -7.22 -2.30
N VAL A 248 -9.10 -7.56 -2.12
CA VAL A 248 -7.98 -6.76 -2.61
C VAL A 248 -7.42 -7.41 -3.85
N VAL A 249 -7.41 -6.68 -4.94
CA VAL A 249 -6.85 -7.09 -6.23
C VAL A 249 -5.63 -6.24 -6.50
N VAL A 250 -4.47 -6.88 -6.71
CA VAL A 250 -3.24 -6.18 -7.07
C VAL A 250 -2.91 -6.50 -8.52
N LEU A 251 -2.88 -5.48 -9.37
CA LEU A 251 -2.62 -5.58 -10.79
C LEU A 251 -1.43 -4.69 -11.17
N ASN A 252 -0.66 -5.12 -12.16
CA ASN A 252 0.38 -4.30 -12.73
C ASN A 252 -0.16 -3.39 -13.87
N GLN A 253 0.74 -2.59 -14.47
CA GLN A 253 0.40 -1.71 -15.61
C GLN A 253 -0.04 -2.48 -16.88
N HIS A 254 0.24 -3.77 -16.95
CA HIS A 254 -0.14 -4.67 -18.07
C HIS A 254 -1.44 -5.42 -17.80
N GLN A 255 -2.14 -5.07 -16.69
CA GLN A 255 -3.37 -5.75 -16.25
C GLN A 255 -3.16 -7.20 -15.79
N GLU A 256 -1.92 -7.59 -15.47
CA GLU A 256 -1.60 -8.91 -14.95
C GLU A 256 -1.81 -8.95 -13.44
N LEU A 257 -2.33 -10.06 -12.94
CA LEU A 257 -2.63 -10.27 -11.54
C LEU A 257 -1.35 -10.57 -10.75
N CYS A 258 -0.92 -9.63 -9.91
CA CYS A 258 0.24 -9.79 -9.02
C CYS A 258 -0.14 -10.47 -7.70
N ALA A 259 -1.29 -10.09 -7.12
CA ALA A 259 -1.80 -10.70 -5.90
C ALA A 259 -3.31 -10.58 -5.81
N LEU A 260 -3.92 -11.55 -5.14
CA LEU A 260 -5.32 -11.55 -4.77
C LEU A 260 -5.42 -11.86 -3.27
N HIS A 261 -6.15 -11.02 -2.54
CA HIS A 261 -6.34 -11.22 -1.11
C HIS A 261 -7.80 -11.02 -0.73
N LYS A 262 -8.39 -12.06 -0.13
CA LYS A 262 -9.75 -12.04 0.40
C LYS A 262 -9.71 -12.50 1.86
N PRO A 263 -9.69 -11.59 2.83
CA PRO A 263 -9.56 -11.90 4.26
C PRO A 263 -10.88 -12.41 4.85
N GLY A 264 -11.38 -13.54 4.36
CA GLY A 264 -12.63 -14.10 4.88
C GLY A 264 -13.90 -13.36 4.41
N GLY A 265 -14.92 -13.29 5.26
CA GLY A 265 -16.21 -12.67 4.98
C GLY A 265 -17.18 -13.55 4.20
N MET A 266 -18.18 -12.92 3.57
CA MET A 266 -19.19 -13.65 2.82
C MET A 266 -18.58 -14.43 1.63
N PRO A 267 -19.13 -15.61 1.29
CA PRO A 267 -18.74 -16.33 0.09
C PRO A 267 -19.13 -15.52 -1.16
N VAL A 268 -18.24 -15.47 -2.13
CA VAL A 268 -18.43 -14.76 -3.40
C VAL A 268 -18.46 -15.80 -4.52
N GLN A 269 -19.45 -15.68 -5.41
CA GLN A 269 -19.52 -16.54 -6.61
C GLN A 269 -18.42 -16.17 -7.61
N ALA A 270 -17.93 -17.14 -8.38
CA ALA A 270 -16.86 -16.93 -9.33
C ALA A 270 -17.18 -15.83 -10.37
N ALA A 271 -18.44 -15.77 -10.85
CA ALA A 271 -18.86 -14.73 -11.79
C ALA A 271 -18.71 -13.32 -11.19
N HIS A 272 -19.14 -13.12 -9.94
CA HIS A 272 -19.04 -11.85 -9.25
C HIS A 272 -17.59 -11.49 -8.90
N LEU A 273 -16.76 -12.50 -8.60
CA LEU A 273 -15.32 -12.30 -8.42
C LEU A 273 -14.67 -11.74 -9.70
N LEU A 274 -14.98 -12.32 -10.85
CA LEU A 274 -14.45 -11.85 -12.14
C LEU A 274 -14.95 -10.44 -12.51
N GLU A 275 -16.20 -10.11 -12.18
CA GLU A 275 -16.75 -8.76 -12.34
C GLU A 275 -15.99 -7.76 -11.44
N SER A 276 -15.82 -8.08 -10.17
CA SER A 276 -15.05 -7.28 -9.22
C SER A 276 -13.59 -7.06 -9.67
N MET A 277 -12.96 -8.07 -10.26
CA MET A 277 -11.62 -7.92 -10.82
C MET A 277 -11.59 -6.96 -12.02
N ARG A 278 -12.63 -6.93 -12.85
CA ARG A 278 -12.76 -5.96 -13.96
C ARG A 278 -12.91 -4.54 -13.42
N ASP A 279 -13.74 -4.36 -12.40
CA ASP A 279 -13.93 -3.07 -11.75
C ASP A 279 -12.64 -2.55 -11.13
N ALA A 280 -11.88 -3.42 -10.44
CA ALA A 280 -10.54 -3.11 -9.93
C ALA A 280 -9.58 -2.72 -11.05
N SER A 281 -9.56 -3.49 -12.15
CA SER A 281 -8.72 -3.24 -13.31
C SER A 281 -8.98 -1.86 -13.95
N ALA A 282 -10.23 -1.41 -13.97
CA ALA A 282 -10.60 -0.09 -14.48
C ALA A 282 -10.07 1.07 -13.61
N ALA A 283 -9.85 0.84 -12.30
CA ALA A 283 -9.35 1.84 -11.37
C ALA A 283 -7.81 1.96 -11.37
N VAL A 284 -7.08 0.90 -11.69
CA VAL A 284 -5.60 0.85 -11.66
C VAL A 284 -4.93 1.98 -12.44
N PRO A 285 -5.36 2.36 -13.66
CA PRO A 285 -4.78 3.49 -14.37
C PRO A 285 -4.83 4.81 -13.60
N HIS A 286 -5.93 5.06 -12.90
CA HIS A 286 -6.09 6.29 -12.10
C HIS A 286 -5.08 6.37 -10.96
N PHE A 287 -4.86 5.29 -10.24
CA PHE A 287 -3.85 5.19 -9.18
C PHE A 287 -2.44 5.37 -9.72
N ARG A 288 -2.12 4.70 -10.85
CA ARG A 288 -0.81 4.80 -11.50
C ARG A 288 -0.51 6.23 -11.94
N GLU A 289 -1.45 6.86 -12.62
CA GLU A 289 -1.30 8.24 -13.09
C GLU A 289 -1.06 9.23 -11.94
N ALA A 290 -1.67 9.00 -10.77
CA ALA A 290 -1.44 9.84 -9.60
C ALA A 290 0.02 9.75 -9.13
N VAL A 291 0.60 8.54 -9.05
CA VAL A 291 2.00 8.32 -8.67
C VAL A 291 2.95 8.90 -9.72
N GLU A 292 2.73 8.61 -11.00
CA GLU A 292 3.57 9.10 -12.11
C GLU A 292 3.55 10.64 -12.18
N ARG A 293 2.39 11.25 -12.01
CA ARG A 293 2.24 12.71 -11.98
C ARG A 293 3.00 13.34 -10.82
N ALA A 294 2.90 12.77 -9.62
CA ALA A 294 3.63 13.26 -8.45
C ALA A 294 5.15 13.16 -8.65
N LEU A 295 5.65 12.04 -9.15
CA LEU A 295 7.07 11.85 -9.46
C LEU A 295 7.58 12.84 -10.53
N ALA A 296 6.78 13.08 -11.56
CA ALA A 296 7.15 14.05 -12.61
C ALA A 296 7.17 15.50 -12.07
N LEU A 297 6.29 15.86 -11.16
CA LEU A 297 6.30 17.17 -10.51
C LEU A 297 7.53 17.33 -9.62
N GLU A 298 7.90 16.31 -8.84
CA GLU A 298 9.09 16.34 -7.99
C GLU A 298 10.37 16.42 -8.81
N ALA A 299 10.49 15.65 -9.89
CA ALA A 299 11.65 15.73 -10.79
C ALA A 299 11.85 17.15 -11.33
N ARG A 300 10.79 17.80 -11.81
CA ARG A 300 10.84 19.20 -12.26
C ARG A 300 11.22 20.18 -11.15
N ALA A 301 10.74 19.95 -9.93
CA ALA A 301 11.06 20.78 -8.78
C ALA A 301 12.56 20.66 -8.40
N LEU A 302 13.12 19.46 -8.46
CA LEU A 302 14.55 19.19 -8.23
C LEU A 302 15.42 19.84 -9.30
N GLU A 303 15.07 19.73 -10.58
CA GLU A 303 15.77 20.40 -11.69
C GLU A 303 15.73 21.92 -11.52
N ALA A 304 14.60 22.50 -11.15
CA ALA A 304 14.47 23.93 -10.92
C ALA A 304 15.33 24.41 -9.73
N ARG A 305 15.39 23.63 -8.63
CA ARG A 305 16.25 23.92 -7.47
C ARG A 305 17.73 23.84 -7.85
N ALA A 306 18.16 22.81 -8.60
CA ALA A 306 19.52 22.67 -9.09
C ALA A 306 19.92 23.84 -10.00
N ALA A 307 19.06 24.25 -10.94
CA ALA A 307 19.29 25.38 -11.80
C ALA A 307 19.36 26.73 -11.05
N ALA A 308 18.61 26.89 -9.99
CA ALA A 308 18.66 28.07 -9.11
C ALA A 308 19.98 28.14 -8.35
N LEU A 309 20.46 27.04 -7.80
CA LEU A 309 21.75 26.96 -7.09
C LEU A 309 22.93 27.24 -8.03
N ALA A 310 22.90 26.73 -9.26
CA ALA A 310 23.94 26.98 -10.26
C ALA A 310 24.03 28.45 -10.73
N ARG A 311 22.99 29.28 -10.51
CA ARG A 311 22.97 30.69 -10.82
C ARG A 311 23.49 31.58 -9.67
N THR A 312 23.55 31.05 -8.46
CA THR A 312 23.94 31.80 -7.26
C THR A 312 25.36 31.50 -6.78
N GLY A 313 26.03 30.50 -7.32
CA GLY A 313 27.45 30.19 -7.15
C GLY A 313 28.29 30.62 -8.32
#